data_3c65b545a32822fa0a852091b8797ab5
#
_entry.id   3c65b545a32822fa0a852091b8797ab5
#
_cell.length_a   1.000
_cell.length_b   1.000
_cell.length_c   1.000
_cell.angle_alpha   90.00
_cell.angle_beta   90.00
_cell.angle_gamma   90.00
#
_symmetry.space_group_name_H-M   'P 1'
#
loop_
_entity.id
_entity.type
_entity.pdbx_description
1 polymer ?
#
loop_
_entity_poly.entity_id
_entity_poly.type
_entity_poly.pdbx_seq_one_letter_code
_entity_poly.pdbx_strand_id
1 'polypeptide(L)'
;MEVSPFQQARILAEALPYMQRYDEATVVVKYGGHAMGQEQLARDFARDIVLLEQTAINPVVVHGGGPQIEAMLKRVGVQSQFEAGLRITDEKTLEIVEMVLAGSINKQMVGFINEAGGKALGLCGKDGNMLIAKKLTRTVVDPDSHIEKIIDLGFVGEPDKVDTTVLMQILGRELIPVLAPVAAAPNGGTFNVNADTFAGAIAGALKAKRFLLLTDVPGVLDKSKTLIKELSVDDARRLIADGTISGGMIPKVETCIDALERGVEGVVILDGKVPHAVLLELFTELGAGTLIHS
;
A
#
# COMPACT_ATOMS: atom_id res chain seq x y z
N MET A 1 -29.91 11.25 -4.72
CA MET A 1 -30.28 12.01 -5.93
C MET A 1 -30.13 11.04 -7.10
N GLU A 2 -31.20 10.75 -7.83
CA GLU A 2 -31.09 9.90 -9.03
C GLU A 2 -30.42 10.71 -10.14
N VAL A 3 -29.31 10.17 -10.64
CA VAL A 3 -28.57 10.75 -11.77
C VAL A 3 -29.30 10.37 -13.05
N SER A 4 -29.68 11.35 -13.88
CA SER A 4 -30.36 11.08 -15.16
C SER A 4 -29.44 10.34 -16.15
N PRO A 5 -29.99 9.56 -17.10
CA PRO A 5 -29.18 8.88 -18.12
C PRO A 5 -28.26 9.84 -18.91
N PHE A 6 -28.72 11.05 -19.18
CA PHE A 6 -27.89 12.09 -19.83
C PHE A 6 -26.70 12.53 -18.96
N GLN A 7 -26.91 12.71 -17.64
CA GLN A 7 -25.85 13.03 -16.71
C GLN A 7 -24.85 11.89 -16.59
N GLN A 8 -25.31 10.62 -16.56
CA GLN A 8 -24.42 9.44 -16.55
C GLN A 8 -23.52 9.40 -17.80
N ALA A 9 -24.10 9.61 -18.99
CA ALA A 9 -23.34 9.64 -20.23
C ALA A 9 -22.30 10.78 -20.24
N ARG A 10 -22.68 11.96 -19.71
CA ARG A 10 -21.77 13.11 -19.61
C ARG A 10 -20.59 12.84 -18.66
N ILE A 11 -20.86 12.28 -17.49
CA ILE A 11 -19.81 11.91 -16.52
C ILE A 11 -18.81 10.94 -17.15
N LEU A 12 -19.29 9.91 -17.86
CA LEU A 12 -18.42 8.96 -18.56
C LEU A 12 -17.56 9.63 -19.66
N ALA A 13 -18.16 10.57 -20.41
CA ALA A 13 -17.42 11.32 -21.44
C ALA A 13 -16.36 12.26 -20.82
N GLU A 14 -16.65 12.88 -19.68
CA GLU A 14 -15.72 13.73 -18.95
C GLU A 14 -14.56 12.94 -18.33
N ALA A 15 -14.72 11.64 -18.07
CA ALA A 15 -13.66 10.77 -17.55
C ALA A 15 -12.64 10.34 -18.63
N LEU A 16 -12.97 10.45 -19.93
CA LEU A 16 -12.13 9.99 -21.04
C LEU A 16 -10.68 10.51 -21.02
N PRO A 17 -10.39 11.82 -20.80
CA PRO A 17 -9.01 12.31 -20.76
C PRO A 17 -8.16 11.65 -19.65
N TYR A 18 -8.78 11.31 -18.53
CA TYR A 18 -8.10 10.63 -17.43
C TYR A 18 -7.83 9.15 -17.76
N MET A 19 -8.77 8.45 -18.41
CA MET A 19 -8.57 7.09 -18.90
C MET A 19 -7.41 7.05 -19.90
N GLN A 20 -7.38 7.96 -20.86
CA GLN A 20 -6.28 8.09 -21.84
C GLN A 20 -4.94 8.40 -21.17
N ARG A 21 -4.93 9.20 -20.09
CA ARG A 21 -3.71 9.52 -19.33
C ARG A 21 -3.07 8.28 -18.71
N TYR A 22 -3.88 7.32 -18.29
CA TYR A 22 -3.44 6.11 -17.60
C TYR A 22 -3.52 4.84 -18.47
N ASP A 23 -3.79 4.97 -19.75
CA ASP A 23 -3.86 3.84 -20.69
C ASP A 23 -2.56 3.01 -20.63
N GLU A 24 -2.71 1.69 -20.46
CA GLU A 24 -1.64 0.71 -20.25
C GLU A 24 -0.70 0.99 -19.06
N ALA A 25 -0.97 2.03 -18.27
CA ALA A 25 -0.10 2.40 -17.15
C ALA A 25 -0.27 1.45 -15.94
N THR A 26 0.84 1.15 -15.28
CA THR A 26 0.80 0.43 -13.99
C THR A 26 0.47 1.39 -12.86
N VAL A 27 -0.53 1.03 -12.06
CA VAL A 27 -0.94 1.74 -10.85
C VAL A 27 -0.85 0.77 -9.67
N VAL A 28 0.05 1.04 -8.74
CA VAL A 28 0.16 0.24 -7.51
C VAL A 28 -0.71 0.87 -6.43
N VAL A 29 -1.58 0.08 -5.82
CA VAL A 29 -2.50 0.55 -4.79
C VAL A 29 -2.27 -0.23 -3.50
N LYS A 30 -1.76 0.45 -2.48
CA LYS A 30 -1.67 -0.13 -1.14
C LYS A 30 -2.98 0.11 -0.41
N TYR A 31 -3.69 -0.95 -0.07
CA TYR A 31 -4.92 -0.95 0.71
C TYR A 31 -4.68 -1.43 2.14
N GLY A 32 -5.03 -0.62 3.14
CA GLY A 32 -4.73 -0.97 4.52
C GLY A 32 -5.48 -0.10 5.53
N GLY A 33 -5.11 -0.24 6.81
CA GLY A 33 -5.73 0.49 7.90
C GLY A 33 -7.13 -0.02 8.26
N HIS A 34 -7.93 0.83 8.89
CA HIS A 34 -9.27 0.49 9.33
C HIS A 34 -10.29 0.29 8.19
N ALA A 35 -10.00 0.78 6.99
CA ALA A 35 -10.84 0.56 5.81
C ALA A 35 -11.01 -0.94 5.50
N MET A 36 -10.02 -1.77 5.80
CA MET A 36 -10.08 -3.23 5.64
C MET A 36 -11.05 -3.92 6.61
N GLY A 37 -11.45 -3.26 7.69
CA GLY A 37 -12.40 -3.79 8.68
C GLY A 37 -13.87 -3.57 8.32
N GLN A 38 -14.16 -2.81 7.26
CA GLN A 38 -15.50 -2.47 6.80
C GLN A 38 -15.76 -3.14 5.45
N GLU A 39 -16.61 -4.16 5.44
CA GLU A 39 -16.87 -4.98 4.25
C GLU A 39 -17.35 -4.14 3.05
N GLN A 40 -18.21 -3.14 3.27
CA GLN A 40 -18.70 -2.29 2.19
C GLN A 40 -17.57 -1.48 1.53
N LEU A 41 -16.68 -0.91 2.31
CA LEU A 41 -15.52 -0.19 1.77
C LEU A 41 -14.56 -1.12 0.98
N ALA A 42 -14.39 -2.35 1.46
CA ALA A 42 -13.61 -3.35 0.73
C ALA A 42 -14.24 -3.76 -0.59
N ARG A 43 -15.58 -3.86 -0.65
CA ARG A 43 -16.34 -4.12 -1.89
C ARG A 43 -16.31 -2.94 -2.86
N ASP A 44 -16.42 -1.71 -2.35
CA ASP A 44 -16.32 -0.51 -3.17
C ASP A 44 -14.89 -0.38 -3.74
N PHE A 45 -13.86 -0.60 -2.91
CA PHE A 45 -12.47 -0.67 -3.36
C PHE A 45 -12.26 -1.74 -4.45
N ALA A 46 -12.83 -2.93 -4.27
CA ALA A 46 -12.73 -4.00 -5.27
C ALA A 46 -13.34 -3.60 -6.62
N ARG A 47 -14.48 -2.89 -6.60
CA ARG A 47 -15.10 -2.33 -7.82
C ARG A 47 -14.23 -1.28 -8.49
N ASP A 48 -13.57 -0.42 -7.69
CA ASP A 48 -12.63 0.57 -8.21
C ASP A 48 -11.47 -0.12 -8.95
N ILE A 49 -10.87 -1.14 -8.34
CA ILE A 49 -9.77 -1.90 -8.95
C ILE A 49 -10.20 -2.59 -10.25
N VAL A 50 -11.40 -3.19 -10.27
CA VAL A 50 -11.94 -3.79 -11.51
C VAL A 50 -12.16 -2.73 -12.58
N LEU A 51 -12.67 -1.54 -12.21
CA LEU A 51 -12.86 -0.46 -13.17
C LEU A 51 -11.51 0.00 -13.77
N LEU A 52 -10.44 0.07 -12.98
CA LEU A 52 -9.10 0.38 -13.50
C LEU A 52 -8.69 -0.63 -14.58
N GLU A 53 -8.80 -1.92 -14.28
CA GLU A 53 -8.43 -2.98 -15.23
C GLU A 53 -9.29 -2.93 -16.50
N GLN A 54 -10.60 -2.74 -16.37
CA GLN A 54 -11.53 -2.62 -17.50
C GLN A 54 -11.31 -1.35 -18.36
N THR A 55 -10.58 -0.37 -17.85
CA THR A 55 -10.17 0.85 -18.57
C THR A 55 -8.73 0.80 -19.06
N ALA A 56 -8.17 -0.40 -19.23
CA ALA A 56 -6.81 -0.67 -19.70
C ALA A 56 -5.70 -0.13 -18.76
N ILE A 57 -6.00 0.13 -17.50
CA ILE A 57 -5.01 0.41 -16.47
C ILE A 57 -4.58 -0.92 -15.85
N ASN A 58 -3.30 -1.08 -15.54
CA ASN A 58 -2.74 -2.28 -14.93
C ASN A 58 -2.65 -2.13 -13.39
N PRO A 59 -3.71 -2.46 -12.61
CA PRO A 59 -3.68 -2.31 -11.16
C PRO A 59 -2.89 -3.44 -10.50
N VAL A 60 -2.06 -3.09 -9.52
CA VAL A 60 -1.40 -4.01 -8.60
C VAL A 60 -1.83 -3.65 -7.18
N VAL A 61 -2.49 -4.59 -6.50
CA VAL A 61 -2.96 -4.36 -5.13
C VAL A 61 -1.97 -4.94 -4.13
N VAL A 62 -1.58 -4.13 -3.13
CA VAL A 62 -0.83 -4.61 -1.96
C VAL A 62 -1.71 -4.36 -0.74
N HIS A 63 -2.02 -5.38 0.04
CA HIS A 63 -2.86 -5.20 1.22
C HIS A 63 -2.06 -5.20 2.53
N GLY A 64 -2.56 -4.51 3.53
CA GLY A 64 -2.11 -4.61 4.91
C GLY A 64 -2.83 -5.72 5.69
N GLY A 65 -2.86 -5.61 7.03
CA GLY A 65 -3.56 -6.61 7.85
C GLY A 65 -3.26 -6.52 9.35
N GLY A 66 -2.70 -5.41 9.83
CA GLY A 66 -2.33 -5.24 11.24
C GLY A 66 -3.44 -5.58 12.23
N PRO A 67 -4.65 -5.02 12.10
CA PRO A 67 -5.78 -5.34 12.98
C PRO A 67 -6.19 -6.81 12.96
N GLN A 68 -6.18 -7.45 11.80
CA GLN A 68 -6.55 -8.86 11.64
C GLN A 68 -5.49 -9.79 12.23
N ILE A 69 -4.21 -9.46 12.08
CA ILE A 69 -3.10 -10.15 12.75
C ILE A 69 -3.28 -10.06 14.27
N GLU A 70 -3.54 -8.85 14.79
CA GLU A 70 -3.76 -8.63 16.22
C GLU A 70 -4.92 -9.47 16.76
N ALA A 71 -6.05 -9.47 16.05
CA ALA A 71 -7.21 -10.27 16.42
C ALA A 71 -6.89 -11.78 16.45
N MET A 72 -6.12 -12.28 15.49
CA MET A 72 -5.74 -13.70 15.44
C MET A 72 -4.74 -14.05 16.53
N LEU A 73 -3.71 -13.24 16.77
CA LEU A 73 -2.75 -13.45 17.88
C LEU A 73 -3.48 -13.53 19.21
N LYS A 74 -4.40 -12.59 19.47
CA LYS A 74 -5.24 -12.61 20.68
C LYS A 74 -6.08 -13.89 20.78
N ARG A 75 -6.67 -14.34 19.68
CA ARG A 75 -7.51 -15.54 19.61
C ARG A 75 -6.73 -16.81 19.95
N VAL A 76 -5.45 -16.89 19.57
CA VAL A 76 -4.58 -18.04 19.85
C VAL A 76 -3.72 -17.86 21.11
N GLY A 77 -3.95 -16.80 21.90
CA GLY A 77 -3.26 -16.56 23.16
C GLY A 77 -1.80 -16.11 23.02
N VAL A 78 -1.41 -15.55 21.88
CA VAL A 78 -0.08 -14.97 21.66
C VAL A 78 -0.15 -13.47 21.92
N GLN A 79 0.74 -12.96 22.76
CA GLN A 79 0.83 -11.51 23.03
C GLN A 79 1.60 -10.81 21.92
N SER A 80 0.99 -9.78 21.37
CA SER A 80 1.64 -8.91 20.39
C SER A 80 2.45 -7.83 21.09
N GLN A 81 3.66 -7.60 20.61
CA GLN A 81 4.55 -6.54 21.09
C GLN A 81 4.92 -5.64 19.92
N PHE A 82 5.04 -4.35 20.19
CA PHE A 82 5.46 -3.35 19.21
C PHE A 82 6.64 -2.55 19.73
N GLU A 83 7.59 -2.28 18.86
CA GLU A 83 8.69 -1.38 19.13
C GLU A 83 8.93 -0.49 17.91
N ALA A 84 9.11 0.81 18.13
CA ALA A 84 9.24 1.82 17.07
C ALA A 84 8.15 1.75 15.97
N GLY A 85 6.91 1.40 16.36
CA GLY A 85 5.76 1.28 15.46
C GLY A 85 5.73 -0.01 14.61
N LEU A 86 6.69 -0.91 14.80
CA LEU A 86 6.77 -2.20 14.12
C LEU A 86 6.46 -3.34 15.09
N ARG A 87 5.78 -4.38 14.60
CA ARG A 87 5.47 -5.58 15.39
C ARG A 87 6.74 -6.41 15.56
N ILE A 88 7.12 -6.69 16.80
CA ILE A 88 8.14 -7.72 17.09
C ILE A 88 7.57 -9.06 16.62
N THR A 89 8.30 -9.72 15.75
CA THR A 89 7.83 -10.94 15.07
C THR A 89 8.78 -12.07 15.38
N ASP A 90 8.50 -12.84 16.43
CA ASP A 90 9.17 -14.12 16.70
C ASP A 90 8.66 -15.21 15.74
N GLU A 91 9.23 -16.41 15.81
CA GLU A 91 8.90 -17.53 14.93
C GLU A 91 7.41 -17.89 14.97
N LYS A 92 6.82 -17.93 16.16
CA LYS A 92 5.40 -18.24 16.36
C LYS A 92 4.48 -17.15 15.85
N THR A 93 4.87 -15.90 16.04
CA THR A 93 4.16 -14.75 15.51
C THR A 93 4.25 -14.72 13.98
N LEU A 94 5.42 -15.05 13.40
CA LEU A 94 5.62 -15.09 11.95
C LEU A 94 4.69 -16.08 11.26
N GLU A 95 4.55 -17.29 11.82
CA GLU A 95 3.63 -18.32 11.29
C GLU A 95 2.19 -17.78 11.22
N ILE A 96 1.73 -17.12 12.27
CA ILE A 96 0.38 -16.53 12.32
C ILE A 96 0.25 -15.36 11.33
N VAL A 97 1.27 -14.51 11.24
CA VAL A 97 1.31 -13.39 10.28
C VAL A 97 1.20 -13.91 8.84
N GLU A 98 1.95 -14.95 8.49
CA GLU A 98 1.91 -15.56 7.15
C GLU A 98 0.52 -16.16 6.86
N MET A 99 -0.06 -16.93 7.78
CA MET A 99 -1.41 -17.49 7.64
C MET A 99 -2.47 -16.39 7.43
N VAL A 100 -2.40 -15.32 8.21
CA VAL A 100 -3.39 -14.25 8.15
C VAL A 100 -3.23 -13.42 6.89
N LEU A 101 -2.01 -13.01 6.56
CA LEU A 101 -1.75 -12.14 5.40
C LEU A 101 -1.92 -12.92 4.09
N ALA A 102 -1.15 -13.99 3.86
CA ALA A 102 -1.14 -14.71 2.59
C ALA A 102 -2.36 -15.64 2.41
N GLY A 103 -2.94 -16.11 3.52
CA GLY A 103 -4.13 -16.98 3.50
C GLY A 103 -5.44 -16.20 3.59
N SER A 104 -5.76 -15.69 4.78
CA SER A 104 -7.09 -15.16 5.08
C SER A 104 -7.39 -13.85 4.32
N ILE A 105 -6.59 -12.80 4.55
CA ILE A 105 -6.86 -11.48 3.99
C ILE A 105 -6.68 -11.48 2.47
N ASN A 106 -5.59 -12.05 1.99
CA ASN A 106 -5.30 -12.12 0.57
C ASN A 106 -6.44 -12.77 -0.21
N LYS A 107 -6.93 -13.93 0.24
CA LYS A 107 -8.00 -14.66 -0.45
C LYS A 107 -9.36 -13.98 -0.30
N GLN A 108 -9.61 -13.27 0.79
CA GLN A 108 -10.81 -12.45 0.93
C GLN A 108 -10.81 -11.30 -0.09
N MET A 109 -9.69 -10.60 -0.24
CA MET A 109 -9.57 -9.51 -1.23
C MET A 109 -9.72 -10.02 -2.66
N VAL A 110 -9.07 -11.16 -2.99
CA VAL A 110 -9.27 -11.85 -4.28
C VAL A 110 -10.74 -12.17 -4.50
N GLY A 111 -11.43 -12.66 -3.48
CA GLY A 111 -12.87 -12.94 -3.54
C GLY A 111 -13.70 -11.70 -3.90
N PHE A 112 -13.49 -10.58 -3.22
CA PHE A 112 -14.21 -9.33 -3.50
C PHE A 112 -13.97 -8.80 -4.92
N ILE A 113 -12.73 -8.87 -5.42
CA ILE A 113 -12.41 -8.45 -6.79
C ILE A 113 -13.08 -9.37 -7.81
N ASN A 114 -13.06 -10.70 -7.59
CA ASN A 114 -13.72 -11.65 -8.46
C ASN A 114 -15.25 -11.50 -8.44
N GLU A 115 -15.87 -11.27 -7.27
CA GLU A 115 -17.29 -10.96 -7.15
C GLU A 115 -17.68 -9.66 -7.88
N ALA A 116 -16.77 -8.69 -7.95
CA ALA A 116 -16.96 -7.45 -8.70
C ALA A 116 -16.78 -7.63 -10.22
N GLY A 117 -16.42 -8.83 -10.70
CA GLY A 117 -16.27 -9.16 -12.12
C GLY A 117 -14.83 -9.14 -12.63
N GLY A 118 -13.83 -8.86 -11.79
CA GLY A 118 -12.43 -8.93 -12.13
C GLY A 118 -11.87 -10.37 -12.11
N LYS A 119 -10.62 -10.52 -12.49
CA LYS A 119 -9.87 -11.79 -12.41
C LYS A 119 -8.63 -11.59 -11.55
N ALA A 120 -8.76 -11.75 -10.23
CA ALA A 120 -7.68 -11.52 -9.30
C ALA A 120 -6.87 -12.79 -8.99
N LEU A 121 -5.57 -12.62 -8.83
CA LEU A 121 -4.64 -13.66 -8.40
C LEU A 121 -3.90 -13.21 -7.13
N GLY A 122 -4.05 -13.99 -6.06
CA GLY A 122 -3.44 -13.69 -4.77
C GLY A 122 -2.07 -14.34 -4.62
N LEU A 123 -1.07 -13.52 -4.29
CA LEU A 123 0.34 -13.87 -4.15
C LEU A 123 0.94 -13.21 -2.91
N CYS A 124 2.17 -13.58 -2.59
CA CYS A 124 3.04 -12.88 -1.64
C CYS A 124 4.46 -12.74 -2.22
N GLY A 125 5.34 -12.05 -1.55
CA GLY A 125 6.72 -11.86 -2.04
C GLY A 125 7.53 -13.15 -2.21
N LYS A 126 7.12 -14.25 -1.56
CA LYS A 126 7.77 -15.57 -1.69
C LYS A 126 7.46 -16.25 -3.02
N ASP A 127 6.29 -15.95 -3.61
CA ASP A 127 5.88 -16.57 -4.86
C ASP A 127 6.81 -16.13 -6.01
N GLY A 128 7.47 -17.12 -6.63
CA GLY A 128 8.49 -16.87 -7.64
C GLY A 128 9.71 -16.08 -7.16
N ASN A 129 9.94 -15.98 -5.82
CA ASN A 129 10.94 -15.12 -5.22
C ASN A 129 10.81 -13.64 -5.68
N MET A 130 9.57 -13.20 -5.88
CA MET A 130 9.24 -11.87 -6.37
C MET A 130 9.85 -10.75 -5.52
N LEU A 131 9.88 -10.92 -4.19
CA LEU A 131 10.52 -9.99 -3.29
C LEU A 131 11.38 -10.75 -2.27
N ILE A 132 12.68 -10.47 -2.32
CA ILE A 132 13.64 -10.89 -1.33
C ILE A 132 13.80 -9.75 -0.33
N ALA A 133 13.67 -10.06 0.97
CA ALA A 133 13.88 -9.12 2.04
C ALA A 133 15.13 -9.48 2.85
N LYS A 134 15.80 -8.48 3.38
CA LYS A 134 16.84 -8.63 4.40
C LYS A 134 16.29 -8.28 5.77
N LYS A 135 16.94 -8.77 6.84
CA LYS A 135 16.54 -8.47 8.22
C LYS A 135 16.55 -6.96 8.46
N LEU A 136 15.44 -6.41 8.96
CA LEU A 136 15.37 -5.02 9.36
C LEU A 136 16.09 -4.82 10.68
N THR A 137 17.09 -3.96 10.70
CA THR A 137 17.81 -3.53 11.90
C THR A 137 17.47 -2.07 12.18
N ARG A 138 16.99 -1.77 13.38
CA ARG A 138 16.70 -0.38 13.80
C ARG A 138 17.57 0.00 14.98
N THR A 139 18.18 1.19 14.89
CA THR A 139 18.84 1.84 16.00
C THR A 139 17.88 2.88 16.60
N VAL A 140 17.68 2.82 17.89
CA VAL A 140 16.87 3.80 18.64
C VAL A 140 17.77 4.46 19.67
N VAL A 141 17.71 5.77 19.75
CA VAL A 141 18.40 6.53 20.80
C VAL A 141 17.50 6.54 22.04
N ASP A 142 18.00 6.03 23.13
CA ASP A 142 17.30 6.10 24.43
C ASP A 142 17.14 7.56 24.86
N PRO A 143 15.92 8.04 25.14
CA PRO A 143 15.68 9.45 25.45
C PRO A 143 16.39 9.96 26.69
N ASP A 144 16.62 9.08 27.67
CA ASP A 144 17.18 9.47 28.96
C ASP A 144 18.71 9.35 28.98
N SER A 145 19.26 8.30 28.36
CA SER A 145 20.69 8.03 28.38
C SER A 145 21.44 8.51 27.14
N HIS A 146 20.74 8.88 26.06
CA HIS A 146 21.29 9.16 24.72
C HIS A 146 22.15 8.04 24.12
N ILE A 147 21.99 6.82 24.64
CA ILE A 147 22.74 5.64 24.14
C ILE A 147 21.95 5.05 22.96
N GLU A 148 22.67 4.78 21.87
CA GLU A 148 22.13 4.03 20.74
C GLU A 148 21.94 2.56 21.10
N LYS A 149 20.73 2.06 20.94
CA LYS A 149 20.38 0.64 21.13
C LYS A 149 19.89 0.06 19.83
N ILE A 150 20.48 -1.03 19.42
CA ILE A 150 19.98 -1.84 18.31
C ILE A 150 18.81 -2.69 18.81
N ILE A 151 17.65 -2.54 18.15
CA ILE A 151 16.46 -3.31 18.46
C ILE A 151 16.41 -4.53 17.55
N ASP A 152 16.25 -5.71 18.14
CA ASP A 152 15.95 -6.93 17.39
C ASP A 152 14.42 -7.10 17.28
N LEU A 153 13.90 -6.88 16.08
CA LEU A 153 12.48 -7.04 15.74
C LEU A 153 12.11 -8.48 15.36
N GLY A 154 13.05 -9.42 15.45
CA GLY A 154 12.86 -10.81 15.04
C GLY A 154 12.82 -10.96 13.52
N PHE A 155 11.77 -11.60 13.01
CA PHE A 155 11.56 -11.88 11.58
C PHE A 155 10.87 -10.73 10.86
N VAL A 156 11.28 -9.49 11.14
CA VAL A 156 10.86 -8.31 10.39
C VAL A 156 11.91 -7.99 9.33
N GLY A 157 11.46 -7.81 8.10
CA GLY A 157 12.33 -7.54 6.96
C GLY A 157 12.04 -6.19 6.28
N GLU A 158 13.02 -5.73 5.53
CA GLU A 158 12.90 -4.64 4.58
C GLU A 158 13.22 -5.16 3.17
N PRO A 159 12.57 -4.63 2.10
CA PRO A 159 12.83 -5.04 0.73
C PRO A 159 14.30 -4.84 0.34
N ASP A 160 14.90 -5.88 -0.25
CA ASP A 160 16.28 -5.85 -0.76
C ASP A 160 16.30 -5.95 -2.28
N LYS A 161 15.59 -6.95 -2.84
CA LYS A 161 15.48 -7.16 -4.29
C LYS A 161 14.05 -7.46 -4.69
N VAL A 162 13.64 -6.93 -5.84
CA VAL A 162 12.33 -7.21 -6.45
C VAL A 162 12.56 -7.72 -7.87
N ASP A 163 12.00 -8.91 -8.16
CA ASP A 163 11.92 -9.47 -9.51
C ASP A 163 10.47 -9.32 -10.01
N THR A 164 10.28 -8.50 -11.01
CA THR A 164 8.96 -8.20 -11.57
C THR A 164 8.47 -9.20 -12.59
N THR A 165 9.26 -10.24 -12.93
CA THR A 165 8.95 -11.19 -14.00
C THR A 165 7.58 -11.83 -13.85
N VAL A 166 7.24 -12.32 -12.65
CA VAL A 166 5.94 -12.93 -12.36
C VAL A 166 4.81 -11.90 -12.51
N LEU A 167 5.01 -10.69 -11.97
CA LEU A 167 4.00 -9.61 -12.05
C LEU A 167 3.73 -9.21 -13.50
N MET A 168 4.77 -9.04 -14.31
CA MET A 168 4.62 -8.67 -15.73
C MET A 168 3.88 -9.75 -16.51
N GLN A 169 4.10 -11.05 -16.21
CA GLN A 169 3.35 -12.13 -16.82
C GLN A 169 1.87 -12.15 -16.45
N ILE A 170 1.54 -11.77 -15.21
CA ILE A 170 0.17 -11.68 -14.71
C ILE A 170 -0.55 -10.48 -15.35
N LEU A 171 0.05 -9.31 -15.33
CA LEU A 171 -0.50 -8.08 -15.92
C LEU A 171 -0.72 -8.22 -17.41
N GLY A 172 0.21 -8.85 -18.16
CA GLY A 172 0.07 -9.10 -19.58
C GLY A 172 -1.04 -10.11 -19.97
N ARG A 173 -1.78 -10.63 -18.97
CA ARG A 173 -2.94 -11.53 -19.18
C ARG A 173 -4.24 -10.97 -18.61
N GLU A 174 -4.31 -9.69 -18.37
CA GLU A 174 -5.49 -9.01 -17.79
C GLU A 174 -5.91 -9.64 -16.45
N LEU A 175 -4.91 -10.02 -15.63
CA LEU A 175 -5.12 -10.53 -14.29
C LEU A 175 -4.68 -9.48 -13.27
N ILE A 176 -5.43 -9.35 -12.19
CA ILE A 176 -5.18 -8.38 -11.13
C ILE A 176 -4.37 -9.05 -10.02
N PRO A 177 -3.06 -8.75 -9.86
CA PRO A 177 -2.27 -9.30 -8.75
C PRO A 177 -2.65 -8.62 -7.43
N VAL A 178 -2.88 -9.46 -6.40
CA VAL A 178 -3.15 -9.05 -5.02
C VAL A 178 -2.04 -9.60 -4.13
N LEU A 179 -1.23 -8.72 -3.55
CA LEU A 179 0.01 -9.08 -2.89
C LEU A 179 -0.08 -8.94 -1.37
N ALA A 180 0.29 -9.99 -0.66
CA ALA A 180 0.50 -9.97 0.78
C ALA A 180 1.96 -9.61 1.11
N PRO A 181 2.23 -8.74 2.10
CA PRO A 181 3.58 -8.26 2.43
C PRO A 181 4.38 -9.26 3.27
N VAL A 182 4.52 -10.47 2.75
CA VAL A 182 5.36 -11.56 3.25
C VAL A 182 6.42 -11.86 2.21
N ALA A 183 7.68 -11.84 2.59
CA ALA A 183 8.81 -11.93 1.67
C ALA A 183 9.74 -13.09 2.00
N ALA A 184 10.46 -13.58 0.98
CA ALA A 184 11.51 -14.58 1.17
C ALA A 184 12.78 -13.94 1.74
N ALA A 185 13.48 -14.67 2.61
CA ALA A 185 14.84 -14.35 3.00
C ALA A 185 15.85 -14.98 2.03
N PRO A 186 17.06 -14.43 1.89
CA PRO A 186 18.09 -14.99 0.98
C PRO A 186 18.46 -16.44 1.28
N ASN A 187 18.28 -16.90 2.52
CA ASN A 187 18.57 -18.25 2.99
C ASN A 187 17.35 -19.20 3.00
N GLY A 188 16.25 -18.81 2.37
CA GLY A 188 15.01 -19.59 2.31
C GLY A 188 14.05 -19.37 3.48
N GLY A 189 14.34 -18.49 4.42
CA GLY A 189 13.43 -18.08 5.51
C GLY A 189 12.32 -17.14 5.01
N THR A 190 11.55 -16.64 5.97
CA THR A 190 10.43 -15.72 5.73
C THR A 190 10.58 -14.47 6.57
N PHE A 191 10.21 -13.32 6.00
CA PHE A 191 10.10 -12.06 6.72
C PHE A 191 8.69 -11.46 6.58
N ASN A 192 8.20 -10.93 7.71
CA ASN A 192 7.09 -9.98 7.74
C ASN A 192 7.61 -8.61 7.31
N VAL A 193 7.03 -8.02 6.30
CA VAL A 193 7.44 -6.71 5.77
C VAL A 193 6.32 -5.70 6.01
N ASN A 194 6.68 -4.46 6.31
CA ASN A 194 5.69 -3.38 6.38
C ASN A 194 5.01 -3.21 5.02
N ALA A 195 3.67 -3.14 5.00
CA ALA A 195 2.89 -3.13 3.76
C ALA A 195 3.14 -1.86 2.90
N ASP A 196 3.40 -0.71 3.53
CA ASP A 196 3.69 0.53 2.81
C ASP A 196 5.05 0.40 2.09
N THR A 197 6.07 -0.06 2.81
CA THR A 197 7.43 -0.28 2.28
C THR A 197 7.46 -1.38 1.22
N PHE A 198 6.70 -2.48 1.43
CA PHE A 198 6.54 -3.54 0.44
C PHE A 198 5.92 -3.00 -0.86
N ALA A 199 4.83 -2.23 -0.74
CA ALA A 199 4.14 -1.63 -1.88
C ALA A 199 5.03 -0.61 -2.62
N GLY A 200 5.77 0.23 -1.88
CA GLY A 200 6.72 1.18 -2.46
C GLY A 200 7.82 0.48 -3.27
N ALA A 201 8.37 -0.64 -2.75
CA ALA A 201 9.37 -1.42 -3.46
C ALA A 201 8.81 -2.05 -4.75
N ILE A 202 7.59 -2.60 -4.71
CA ILE A 202 6.90 -3.13 -5.90
C ILE A 202 6.63 -2.00 -6.91
N ALA A 203 6.12 -0.85 -6.45
CA ALA A 203 5.83 0.29 -7.31
C ALA A 203 7.10 0.82 -8.01
N GLY A 204 8.19 0.96 -7.26
CA GLY A 204 9.49 1.38 -7.81
C GLY A 204 10.06 0.39 -8.83
N ALA A 205 10.00 -0.92 -8.56
CA ALA A 205 10.48 -1.95 -9.47
C ALA A 205 9.66 -2.01 -10.78
N LEU A 206 8.34 -1.77 -10.71
CA LEU A 206 7.45 -1.70 -11.87
C LEU A 206 7.50 -0.33 -12.58
N LYS A 207 8.20 0.66 -12.01
CA LYS A 207 8.20 2.07 -12.48
C LYS A 207 6.76 2.56 -12.67
N ALA A 208 5.96 2.36 -11.64
CA ALA A 208 4.53 2.64 -11.70
C ALA A 208 4.27 4.12 -12.00
N LYS A 209 3.28 4.41 -12.83
CA LYS A 209 2.85 5.78 -13.13
C LYS A 209 2.23 6.44 -11.91
N ARG A 210 1.57 5.65 -11.05
CA ARG A 210 1.06 6.09 -9.74
C ARG A 210 1.26 5.00 -8.70
N PHE A 211 1.62 5.46 -7.51
CA PHE A 211 1.54 4.66 -6.29
C PHE A 211 0.54 5.33 -5.35
N LEU A 212 -0.58 4.66 -5.07
CA LEU A 212 -1.63 5.14 -4.19
C LEU A 212 -1.49 4.47 -2.81
N LEU A 213 -1.22 5.27 -1.79
CA LEU A 213 -1.05 4.82 -0.42
C LEU A 213 -2.31 5.14 0.40
N LEU A 214 -3.27 4.21 0.42
CA LEU A 214 -4.50 4.35 1.19
C LEU A 214 -4.21 4.13 2.68
N THR A 215 -4.61 5.11 3.49
CA THR A 215 -4.35 5.17 4.94
C THR A 215 -5.59 5.66 5.68
N ASP A 216 -5.47 5.93 6.98
CA ASP A 216 -6.57 6.38 7.85
C ASP A 216 -6.67 7.91 7.98
N VAL A 217 -5.88 8.63 7.22
CA VAL A 217 -5.81 10.10 7.22
C VAL A 217 -5.95 10.66 5.81
N PRO A 218 -6.45 11.90 5.63
CA PRO A 218 -6.75 12.46 4.31
C PRO A 218 -5.50 12.70 3.44
N GLY A 219 -4.31 12.70 4.02
CA GLY A 219 -3.04 13.02 3.40
C GLY A 219 -2.10 13.72 4.36
N VAL A 220 -1.15 14.47 3.84
CA VAL A 220 -0.24 15.30 4.64
C VAL A 220 -0.95 16.60 5.02
N LEU A 221 -0.93 16.93 6.31
CA LEU A 221 -1.53 18.16 6.86
C LEU A 221 -0.44 19.16 7.20
N ASP A 222 -0.72 20.45 7.00
CA ASP A 222 0.11 21.53 7.51
C ASP A 222 -0.08 21.76 9.02
N LYS A 223 0.64 22.72 9.58
CA LYS A 223 0.54 23.09 11.02
C LYS A 223 -0.86 23.60 11.42
N SER A 224 -1.67 24.07 10.47
CA SER A 224 -3.06 24.49 10.67
C SER A 224 -4.06 23.33 10.50
N LYS A 225 -3.57 22.09 10.27
CA LYS A 225 -4.36 20.89 9.95
C LYS A 225 -5.12 20.97 8.61
N THR A 226 -4.65 21.80 7.70
CA THR A 226 -5.18 21.88 6.34
C THR A 226 -4.44 20.87 5.46
N LEU A 227 -5.17 20.19 4.57
CA LEU A 227 -4.59 19.23 3.63
C LEU A 227 -3.68 19.93 2.63
N ILE A 228 -2.44 19.49 2.55
CA ILE A 228 -1.51 19.90 1.50
C ILE A 228 -1.78 19.04 0.28
N LYS A 229 -2.21 19.65 -0.80
CA LYS A 229 -2.62 18.93 -2.02
C LYS A 229 -1.44 18.36 -2.81
N GLU A 230 -0.32 19.08 -2.81
CA GLU A 230 0.85 18.74 -3.63
C GLU A 230 2.14 19.10 -2.89
N LEU A 231 3.15 18.24 -2.98
CA LEU A 231 4.46 18.40 -2.38
C LEU A 231 5.54 17.90 -3.33
N SER A 232 6.61 18.67 -3.50
CA SER A 232 7.85 18.12 -4.02
C SER A 232 8.57 17.25 -2.97
N VAL A 233 9.51 16.39 -3.41
CA VAL A 233 10.38 15.62 -2.51
C VAL A 233 11.13 16.55 -1.55
N ASP A 234 11.61 17.70 -2.03
CA ASP A 234 12.35 18.67 -1.22
C ASP A 234 11.45 19.35 -0.18
N ASP A 235 10.20 19.68 -0.55
CA ASP A 235 9.21 20.19 0.39
C ASP A 235 8.89 19.15 1.46
N ALA A 236 8.69 17.89 1.09
CA ALA A 236 8.42 16.80 2.02
C ALA A 236 9.56 16.63 3.04
N ARG A 237 10.81 16.64 2.59
CA ARG A 237 11.99 16.58 3.47
C ARG A 237 12.07 17.78 4.41
N ARG A 238 11.79 18.98 3.91
CA ARG A 238 11.77 20.21 4.73
C ARG A 238 10.68 20.14 5.81
N LEU A 239 9.47 19.65 5.46
CA LEU A 239 8.36 19.51 6.41
C LEU A 239 8.59 18.40 7.45
N ILE A 240 9.39 17.39 7.15
CA ILE A 240 9.88 16.42 8.14
C ILE A 240 10.87 17.12 9.08
N ALA A 241 11.85 17.86 8.55
CA ALA A 241 12.89 18.51 9.32
C ALA A 241 12.34 19.60 10.27
N ASP A 242 11.27 20.33 9.87
CA ASP A 242 10.65 21.38 10.68
C ASP A 242 9.56 20.86 11.62
N GLY A 243 9.32 19.53 11.65
CA GLY A 243 8.36 18.84 12.51
C GLY A 243 6.89 19.00 12.11
N THR A 244 6.59 19.58 10.94
CA THR A 244 5.22 19.62 10.38
C THR A 244 4.74 18.21 10.08
N ILE A 245 5.57 17.42 9.41
CA ILE A 245 5.36 15.98 9.23
C ILE A 245 5.99 15.27 10.41
N SER A 246 5.19 14.55 11.20
CA SER A 246 5.63 13.94 12.46
C SER A 246 4.99 12.56 12.69
N GLY A 247 5.51 11.83 13.68
CA GLY A 247 4.96 10.55 14.13
C GLY A 247 4.86 9.51 13.01
N GLY A 248 3.72 8.83 12.92
CA GLY A 248 3.47 7.77 11.93
C GLY A 248 3.38 8.24 10.47
N MET A 249 3.35 9.57 10.21
CA MET A 249 3.38 10.09 8.85
C MET A 249 4.80 10.08 8.26
N ILE A 250 5.84 10.24 9.09
CA ILE A 250 7.25 10.24 8.64
C ILE A 250 7.57 8.99 7.81
N PRO A 251 7.41 7.74 8.32
CA PRO A 251 7.75 6.55 7.55
C PRO A 251 6.92 6.39 6.27
N LYS A 252 5.70 6.94 6.22
CA LYS A 252 4.88 6.93 5.00
C LYS A 252 5.46 7.85 3.93
N VAL A 253 5.81 9.07 4.31
CA VAL A 253 6.41 10.05 3.39
C VAL A 253 7.79 9.58 2.94
N GLU A 254 8.59 8.99 3.82
CA GLU A 254 9.87 8.36 3.46
C GLU A 254 9.68 7.24 2.43
N THR A 255 8.66 6.39 2.61
CA THR A 255 8.30 5.35 1.61
C THR A 255 7.90 5.98 0.27
N CYS A 256 7.18 7.10 0.28
CA CYS A 256 6.81 7.82 -0.95
C CYS A 256 8.05 8.36 -1.66
N ILE A 257 8.98 8.98 -0.93
CA ILE A 257 10.23 9.52 -1.46
C ILE A 257 11.08 8.39 -2.07
N ASP A 258 11.27 7.27 -1.35
CA ASP A 258 12.02 6.11 -1.85
C ASP A 258 11.40 5.53 -3.14
N ALA A 259 10.08 5.47 -3.23
CA ALA A 259 9.39 5.00 -4.44
C ALA A 259 9.61 5.95 -5.63
N LEU A 260 9.57 7.27 -5.43
CA LEU A 260 9.88 8.28 -6.45
C LEU A 260 11.33 8.18 -6.92
N GLU A 261 12.29 8.04 -6.00
CA GLU A 261 13.72 7.87 -6.33
C GLU A 261 13.99 6.59 -7.13
N ARG A 262 13.13 5.56 -6.99
CA ARG A 262 13.15 4.33 -7.79
C ARG A 262 12.43 4.44 -9.13
N GLY A 263 11.84 5.58 -9.45
CA GLY A 263 11.28 5.87 -10.77
C GLY A 263 9.75 5.80 -10.86
N VAL A 264 9.02 5.82 -9.75
CA VAL A 264 7.57 6.09 -9.74
C VAL A 264 7.35 7.54 -10.15
N GLU A 265 6.38 7.82 -11.03
CA GLU A 265 6.15 9.19 -11.51
C GLU A 265 5.41 10.08 -10.50
N GLY A 266 4.60 9.50 -9.62
CA GLY A 266 3.90 10.23 -8.57
C GLY A 266 3.30 9.30 -7.53
N VAL A 267 3.38 9.70 -6.27
CA VAL A 267 2.84 8.95 -5.13
C VAL A 267 1.77 9.77 -4.45
N VAL A 268 0.64 9.16 -4.11
CA VAL A 268 -0.45 9.86 -3.43
C VAL A 268 -0.78 9.19 -2.11
N ILE A 269 -0.80 9.98 -1.05
CA ILE A 269 -1.33 9.56 0.26
C ILE A 269 -2.78 10.03 0.35
N LEU A 270 -3.72 9.10 0.57
CA LEU A 270 -5.15 9.40 0.59
C LEU A 270 -5.92 8.57 1.63
N ASP A 271 -7.11 9.06 2.01
CA ASP A 271 -7.96 8.39 3.00
C ASP A 271 -8.70 7.20 2.39
N GLY A 272 -8.33 6.00 2.83
CA GLY A 272 -8.99 4.76 2.41
C GLY A 272 -10.40 4.55 2.95
N LYS A 273 -10.90 5.44 3.83
CA LYS A 273 -12.28 5.42 4.34
C LYS A 273 -13.25 6.18 3.42
N VAL A 274 -12.72 6.97 2.49
CA VAL A 274 -13.54 7.66 1.49
C VAL A 274 -13.97 6.64 0.44
N PRO A 275 -15.27 6.42 0.23
CA PRO A 275 -15.75 5.54 -0.83
C PRO A 275 -15.22 6.00 -2.19
N HIS A 276 -14.76 5.06 -2.99
CA HIS A 276 -14.21 5.33 -4.32
C HIS A 276 -13.02 6.29 -4.36
N ALA A 277 -12.20 6.31 -3.28
CA ALA A 277 -11.04 7.20 -3.17
C ALA A 277 -10.05 7.02 -4.34
N VAL A 278 -9.89 5.80 -4.84
CA VAL A 278 -9.02 5.49 -5.99
C VAL A 278 -9.53 6.17 -7.26
N LEU A 279 -10.83 6.11 -7.52
CA LEU A 279 -11.43 6.74 -8.70
C LEU A 279 -11.42 8.27 -8.58
N LEU A 280 -11.70 8.80 -7.39
CA LEU A 280 -11.61 10.24 -7.13
C LEU A 280 -10.21 10.78 -7.42
N GLU A 281 -9.18 10.02 -7.04
CA GLU A 281 -7.79 10.43 -7.29
C GLU A 281 -7.42 10.37 -8.77
N LEU A 282 -7.75 9.28 -9.46
CA LEU A 282 -7.27 9.05 -10.83
C LEU A 282 -8.13 9.72 -11.90
N PHE A 283 -9.44 9.89 -11.64
CA PHE A 283 -10.41 10.32 -12.66
C PHE A 283 -11.08 11.66 -12.36
N THR A 284 -10.52 12.45 -11.42
CA THR A 284 -10.99 13.82 -11.18
C THR A 284 -9.83 14.81 -11.16
N GLU A 285 -10.12 16.08 -11.45
CA GLU A 285 -9.13 17.16 -11.52
C GLU A 285 -8.54 17.50 -10.14
N LEU A 286 -9.35 17.41 -9.08
CA LEU A 286 -8.94 17.84 -7.74
C LEU A 286 -8.17 16.78 -6.95
N GLY A 287 -8.24 15.51 -7.38
CA GLY A 287 -7.71 14.40 -6.62
C GLY A 287 -8.35 14.21 -5.24
N ALA A 288 -7.90 13.23 -4.48
CA ALA A 288 -8.46 12.89 -3.17
C ALA A 288 -7.48 13.08 -2.01
N GLY A 289 -6.17 13.20 -2.27
CA GLY A 289 -5.14 13.17 -1.27
C GLY A 289 -4.04 14.23 -1.41
N THR A 290 -2.84 13.86 -0.96
CA THR A 290 -1.60 14.60 -1.16
C THR A 290 -0.76 13.91 -2.22
N LEU A 291 -0.55 14.54 -3.36
CA LEU A 291 0.40 14.11 -4.38
C LEU A 291 1.82 14.50 -3.96
N ILE A 292 2.74 13.53 -3.97
CA ILE A 292 4.18 13.77 -3.82
C ILE A 292 4.84 13.41 -5.15
N HIS A 293 5.68 14.31 -5.65
CA HIS A 293 6.36 14.17 -6.94
C HIS A 293 7.82 14.63 -6.86
N SER A 294 8.60 14.34 -7.89
CA SER A 294 10.00 14.76 -8.04
C SER A 294 10.13 16.26 -8.26
#